data_5a82ebbe5b08228a19b4559064986307
#
_entry.id   5a82ebbe5b08228a19b4559064986307
#
_cell.length_a   1.000
_cell.length_b   1.000
_cell.length_c   1.000
_cell.angle_alpha   90.00
_cell.angle_beta   90.00
_cell.angle_gamma   90.00
#
_symmetry.space_group_name_H-M   'P 1'
#
loop_
_entity.id
_entity.type
_entity.pdbx_description
1 polymer ?
#
loop_
_entity_poly.entity_id
_entity_poly.type
_entity_poly.pdbx_seq_one_letter_code
_entity_poly.pdbx_strand_id
1 'polypeptide(L)'
;MRRVLILLAATLLGTQSPATVDAQDLGRLFQQVRSSVVVIKAAGREVDAGGEMRFNETGSGVLIASGGLVMTAAHVVQSMDEVHVEFVGGESVAAHVVASEPAADLSLLQLERVPQGARVAVLADSNSVHVGDQVIVVGAPYGLSYSMSAGWISARWAPNTVYRKMPLAEFFQTTATINQGNSGGPMFNMAGEVIGLVSHNITKSGGSEGLGFVVTINTAKQLLLERRSFWSGLDGEILSGTVAGLLNVPPGAGYLIKSVARGSPADKAGLRGGDRLATIDGRQLVLGGDIVLSIEGIPVSSVESLIMIRVRLAQLRPGSPFKSTILRAGRTLEVTVHTVE
;
A
#
# COMPACT_ATOMS: atom_id res chain seq x y z
N MET A 1 -88.10 -11.59 -9.62
CA MET A 1 -87.18 -10.75 -8.87
C MET A 1 -85.84 -11.52 -8.67
N ARG A 2 -84.87 -11.27 -9.54
CA ARG A 2 -83.49 -11.92 -9.45
C ARG A 2 -82.56 -10.99 -8.68
N ARG A 3 -82.00 -11.45 -7.55
CA ARG A 3 -80.97 -10.74 -6.79
C ARG A 3 -79.61 -11.07 -7.39
N VAL A 4 -78.93 -10.05 -7.87
CA VAL A 4 -77.57 -10.13 -8.33
C VAL A 4 -76.63 -9.92 -7.10
N LEU A 5 -75.86 -10.89 -6.77
CA LEU A 5 -74.76 -10.80 -5.73
C LEU A 5 -73.53 -10.28 -6.43
N ILE A 6 -73.00 -9.10 -6.06
CA ILE A 6 -71.75 -8.55 -6.51
C ILE A 6 -70.73 -8.98 -5.47
N LEU A 7 -69.74 -9.89 -5.86
CA LEU A 7 -68.59 -10.20 -5.09
C LEU A 7 -67.50 -9.13 -5.33
N LEU A 8 -67.14 -8.36 -4.30
CA LEU A 8 -65.97 -7.50 -4.31
C LEU A 8 -64.74 -8.36 -4.00
N ALA A 9 -63.86 -8.57 -4.98
CA ALA A 9 -62.53 -9.13 -4.77
C ALA A 9 -61.57 -8.00 -4.33
N ALA A 10 -61.18 -8.01 -3.04
CA ALA A 10 -60.14 -7.11 -2.52
C ALA A 10 -58.76 -7.68 -2.89
N THR A 11 -58.09 -7.11 -3.86
CA THR A 11 -56.68 -7.38 -4.16
C THR A 11 -55.80 -6.73 -3.09
N LEU A 12 -55.22 -7.54 -2.20
CA LEU A 12 -54.11 -7.12 -1.32
C LEU A 12 -52.89 -6.86 -2.17
N LEU A 13 -52.60 -5.60 -2.49
CA LEU A 13 -51.29 -5.16 -2.94
C LEU A 13 -50.35 -5.21 -1.74
N GLY A 14 -49.50 -6.24 -1.69
CA GLY A 14 -48.38 -6.32 -0.76
C GLY A 14 -47.40 -5.20 -1.07
N THR A 15 -47.39 -4.15 -0.25
CA THR A 15 -46.35 -3.13 -0.28
C THR A 15 -45.09 -3.75 0.22
N GLN A 16 -44.18 -4.14 -0.69
CA GLN A 16 -42.79 -4.42 -0.32
C GLN A 16 -42.19 -3.08 0.14
N SER A 17 -41.97 -2.93 1.45
CA SER A 17 -41.19 -1.83 1.98
C SER A 17 -39.77 -1.91 1.37
N PRO A 18 -39.26 -0.80 0.83
CA PRO A 18 -37.86 -0.78 0.40
C PRO A 18 -36.98 -1.17 1.60
N ALA A 19 -36.04 -2.08 1.40
CA ALA A 19 -35.03 -2.45 2.42
C ALA A 19 -34.26 -1.17 2.75
N THR A 20 -34.59 -0.53 3.86
CA THR A 20 -33.78 0.54 4.43
C THR A 20 -32.49 -0.11 4.92
N VAL A 21 -31.34 0.30 4.36
CA VAL A 21 -30.03 -0.03 4.96
C VAL A 21 -30.02 0.65 6.33
N ASP A 22 -30.26 -0.12 7.37
CA ASP A 22 -30.36 0.39 8.74
C ASP A 22 -28.94 0.73 9.23
N ALA A 23 -28.76 1.83 9.98
CA ALA A 23 -27.52 2.18 10.66
C ALA A 23 -27.01 1.03 11.58
N GLN A 24 -27.91 0.16 12.05
CA GLN A 24 -27.58 -1.06 12.77
C GLN A 24 -26.81 -2.09 11.92
N ASP A 25 -26.93 -2.07 10.59
CA ASP A 25 -26.22 -2.98 9.70
C ASP A 25 -24.74 -2.60 9.56
N LEU A 26 -24.41 -1.31 9.52
CA LEU A 26 -23.00 -0.85 9.52
C LEU A 26 -22.29 -1.20 10.83
N GLY A 27 -22.98 -1.07 11.98
CA GLY A 27 -22.41 -1.45 13.28
C GLY A 27 -22.13 -2.96 13.37
N ARG A 28 -23.05 -3.81 12.87
CA ARG A 28 -22.86 -5.26 12.79
C ARG A 28 -21.71 -5.62 11.86
N LEU A 29 -21.67 -5.01 10.68
CA LEU A 29 -20.60 -5.21 9.71
C LEU A 29 -19.23 -4.85 10.30
N PHE A 30 -19.11 -3.69 10.98
CA PHE A 30 -17.89 -3.30 11.67
C PHE A 30 -17.44 -4.33 12.71
N GLN A 31 -18.35 -4.83 13.57
CA GLN A 31 -18.02 -5.87 14.55
C GLN A 31 -17.56 -7.18 13.89
N GLN A 32 -18.11 -7.53 12.74
CA GLN A 32 -17.73 -8.71 11.96
C GLN A 32 -16.31 -8.61 11.42
N VAL A 33 -15.92 -7.44 10.84
CA VAL A 33 -14.68 -7.31 10.08
C VAL A 33 -13.49 -6.82 10.92
N ARG A 34 -13.73 -6.09 12.02
CA ARG A 34 -12.65 -5.42 12.77
C ARG A 34 -11.55 -6.37 13.28
N SER A 35 -11.87 -7.64 13.53
CA SER A 35 -10.89 -8.62 14.02
C SER A 35 -9.92 -9.13 12.95
N SER A 36 -10.15 -8.76 11.68
CA SER A 36 -9.20 -8.97 10.58
C SER A 36 -8.33 -7.75 10.29
N VAL A 37 -8.71 -6.58 10.82
CA VAL A 37 -7.98 -5.32 10.64
C VAL A 37 -6.91 -5.19 11.70
N VAL A 38 -5.76 -4.65 11.32
CA VAL A 38 -4.62 -4.44 12.22
C VAL A 38 -4.10 -3.02 12.11
N VAL A 39 -3.47 -2.54 13.19
CA VAL A 39 -2.71 -1.29 13.21
C VAL A 39 -1.24 -1.62 12.98
N ILE A 40 -0.61 -0.92 12.07
CA ILE A 40 0.82 -1.08 11.79
C ILE A 40 1.57 0.08 12.42
N LYS A 41 2.56 -0.25 13.24
CA LYS A 41 3.51 0.69 13.85
C LYS A 41 4.88 0.37 13.30
N ALA A 42 5.42 1.28 12.52
CA ALA A 42 6.72 1.12 11.89
C ALA A 42 7.68 2.19 12.40
N ALA A 43 8.93 1.83 12.58
CA ALA A 43 10.00 2.74 12.97
C ALA A 43 11.11 2.69 11.92
N GLY A 44 11.57 3.86 11.49
CA GLY A 44 12.60 4.03 10.47
C GLY A 44 13.53 5.18 10.79
N ARG A 45 14.36 5.50 9.82
CA ARG A 45 15.30 6.62 9.88
C ARG A 45 15.12 7.51 8.67
N GLU A 46 15.15 8.81 8.91
CA GLU A 46 15.17 9.82 7.87
C GLU A 46 16.28 10.84 8.13
N VAL A 47 16.64 11.59 7.12
CA VAL A 47 17.64 12.64 7.21
C VAL A 47 16.96 14.00 7.07
N ASP A 48 17.13 14.83 8.10
CA ASP A 48 16.69 16.22 8.09
C ASP A 48 17.89 17.20 8.11
N ALA A 49 17.63 18.47 8.36
CA ALA A 49 18.65 19.50 8.48
C ALA A 49 19.61 19.30 9.66
N GLY A 50 19.22 18.51 10.67
CA GLY A 50 20.02 18.17 11.86
C GLY A 50 20.80 16.87 11.71
N GLY A 51 20.59 16.12 10.65
CA GLY A 51 21.19 14.80 10.39
C GLY A 51 20.19 13.65 10.44
N GLU A 52 20.68 12.43 10.68
CA GLU A 52 19.83 11.23 10.78
C GLU A 52 19.00 11.26 12.07
N MET A 53 17.68 11.08 11.95
CA MET A 53 16.76 10.96 13.08
C MET A 53 15.86 9.73 12.93
N ARG A 54 15.42 9.17 14.07
CA ARG A 54 14.38 8.13 14.07
C ARG A 54 13.01 8.79 13.94
N PHE A 55 12.16 8.18 13.14
CA PHE A 55 10.75 8.55 13.04
C PHE A 55 9.87 7.32 13.14
N ASN A 56 8.59 7.55 13.47
CA ASN A 56 7.59 6.50 13.54
C ASN A 56 6.48 6.79 12.55
N GLU A 57 6.04 5.75 11.86
CA GLU A 57 4.88 5.78 10.97
C GLU A 57 3.78 4.89 11.54
N THR A 58 2.54 5.34 11.41
CA THR A 58 1.37 4.55 11.79
C THR A 58 0.46 4.38 10.59
N GLY A 59 0.13 3.15 10.30
CA GLY A 59 -0.81 2.77 9.25
C GLY A 59 -1.76 1.68 9.71
N SER A 60 -2.43 1.10 8.75
CA SER A 60 -3.38 0.00 8.93
C SER A 60 -3.04 -1.14 8.00
N GLY A 61 -3.60 -2.30 8.25
CA GLY A 61 -3.46 -3.48 7.40
C GLY A 61 -4.61 -4.45 7.59
N VAL A 62 -4.58 -5.53 6.84
CA VAL A 62 -5.57 -6.60 6.91
C VAL A 62 -4.91 -7.97 6.89
N LEU A 63 -5.28 -8.82 7.85
CA LEU A 63 -4.83 -10.23 7.92
C LEU A 63 -5.55 -11.05 6.85
N ILE A 64 -4.79 -11.65 5.93
CA ILE A 64 -5.34 -12.35 4.75
C ILE A 64 -5.09 -13.86 4.76
N ALA A 65 -4.29 -14.36 5.69
CA ALA A 65 -4.02 -15.80 5.82
C ALA A 65 -3.78 -16.21 7.27
N SER A 66 -4.20 -17.41 7.64
CA SER A 66 -3.98 -17.98 8.98
C SER A 66 -2.50 -18.19 9.32
N GLY A 67 -1.62 -18.26 8.31
CA GLY A 67 -0.17 -18.26 8.47
C GLY A 67 0.45 -16.90 8.78
N GLY A 68 -0.36 -15.83 8.94
CA GLY A 68 0.13 -14.52 9.38
C GLY A 68 0.54 -13.58 8.25
N LEU A 69 -0.04 -13.72 7.04
CA LEU A 69 0.15 -12.74 5.99
C LEU A 69 -0.77 -11.54 6.20
N VAL A 70 -0.19 -10.33 6.15
CA VAL A 70 -0.90 -9.05 6.28
C VAL A 70 -0.62 -8.18 5.07
N MET A 71 -1.66 -7.69 4.39
CA MET A 71 -1.54 -6.67 3.35
C MET A 71 -1.61 -5.28 3.94
N THR A 72 -0.79 -4.36 3.38
CA THR A 72 -0.74 -2.94 3.76
C THR A 72 -0.25 -2.08 2.61
N ALA A 73 -0.16 -0.76 2.81
CA ALA A 73 0.45 0.18 1.86
C ALA A 73 1.99 0.15 1.94
N ALA A 74 2.65 0.29 0.78
CA ALA A 74 4.10 0.26 0.72
C ALA A 74 4.75 1.42 1.47
N HIS A 75 4.22 2.64 1.35
CA HIS A 75 4.79 3.81 2.00
C HIS A 75 4.83 3.72 3.53
N VAL A 76 3.99 2.86 4.14
CA VAL A 76 3.99 2.62 5.60
C VAL A 76 5.18 1.80 6.06
N VAL A 77 5.71 0.88 5.21
CA VAL A 77 6.68 -0.14 5.65
C VAL A 77 7.92 -0.30 4.78
N GLN A 78 7.98 0.36 3.60
CA GLN A 78 8.97 0.08 2.55
C GLN A 78 10.43 0.19 3.01
N SER A 79 10.77 1.21 3.80
CA SER A 79 12.12 1.49 4.26
C SER A 79 12.23 1.55 5.77
N MET A 80 11.34 0.86 6.48
CA MET A 80 11.33 0.82 7.93
C MET A 80 12.26 -0.25 8.47
N ASP A 81 12.96 0.07 9.56
CA ASP A 81 13.87 -0.85 10.26
C ASP A 81 13.13 -1.86 11.12
N GLU A 82 11.98 -1.46 11.68
CA GLU A 82 11.17 -2.26 12.60
C GLU A 82 9.69 -2.11 12.23
N VAL A 83 8.96 -3.22 12.18
CA VAL A 83 7.51 -3.24 11.92
C VAL A 83 6.82 -4.09 12.98
N HIS A 84 5.85 -3.51 13.65
CA HIS A 84 4.98 -4.17 14.61
C HIS A 84 3.53 -4.07 14.17
N VAL A 85 2.79 -5.15 14.35
CA VAL A 85 1.38 -5.26 13.97
C VAL A 85 0.56 -5.46 15.24
N GLU A 86 -0.32 -4.50 15.55
CA GLU A 86 -1.18 -4.52 16.73
C GLU A 86 -2.59 -4.97 16.34
N PHE A 87 -3.09 -5.95 17.06
CA PHE A 87 -4.42 -6.53 16.89
C PHE A 87 -5.45 -5.93 17.84
N VAL A 88 -6.73 -6.19 17.57
CA VAL A 88 -7.82 -5.88 18.50
C VAL A 88 -7.50 -6.51 19.85
N GLY A 89 -7.53 -5.70 20.91
CA GLY A 89 -7.13 -6.12 22.26
C GLY A 89 -5.74 -5.68 22.68
N GLY A 90 -4.97 -5.03 21.76
CA GLY A 90 -3.68 -4.40 22.07
C GLY A 90 -2.48 -5.35 22.00
N GLU A 91 -2.68 -6.62 21.60
CA GLU A 91 -1.55 -7.52 21.39
C GLU A 91 -0.75 -7.11 20.16
N SER A 92 0.56 -6.91 20.34
CA SER A 92 1.50 -6.48 19.30
C SER A 92 2.45 -7.62 18.93
N VAL A 93 2.65 -7.83 17.62
CA VAL A 93 3.50 -8.90 17.06
C VAL A 93 4.47 -8.28 16.08
N ALA A 94 5.73 -8.68 16.13
CA ALA A 94 6.72 -8.29 15.14
C ALA A 94 6.41 -8.90 13.77
N ALA A 95 6.74 -8.14 12.72
CA ALA A 95 6.52 -8.54 11.35
C ALA A 95 7.68 -8.10 10.46
N HIS A 96 7.86 -8.77 9.33
CA HIS A 96 8.82 -8.38 8.31
C HIS A 96 8.17 -8.32 6.93
N VAL A 97 8.70 -7.49 6.06
CA VAL A 97 8.21 -7.34 4.69
C VAL A 97 8.70 -8.53 3.86
N VAL A 98 7.78 -9.23 3.20
CA VAL A 98 8.09 -10.37 2.31
C VAL A 98 7.88 -10.05 0.83
N ALA A 99 7.03 -9.08 0.52
CA ALA A 99 6.85 -8.56 -0.84
C ALA A 99 6.46 -7.08 -0.79
N SER A 100 6.85 -6.31 -1.79
CA SER A 100 6.48 -4.90 -1.90
C SER A 100 6.48 -4.42 -3.34
N GLU A 101 5.46 -3.64 -3.71
CA GLU A 101 5.32 -2.99 -5.00
C GLU A 101 4.97 -1.50 -4.81
N PRO A 102 5.98 -0.63 -4.61
CA PRO A 102 5.77 0.81 -4.45
C PRO A 102 5.10 1.48 -5.66
N ALA A 103 5.25 0.91 -6.88
CA ALA A 103 4.56 1.42 -8.07
C ALA A 103 3.04 1.17 -8.06
N ALA A 104 2.52 0.47 -7.06
CA ALA A 104 1.11 0.32 -6.75
C ALA A 104 0.79 0.63 -5.28
N ASP A 105 1.78 1.09 -4.51
CA ASP A 105 1.66 1.36 -3.07
C ASP A 105 1.17 0.15 -2.25
N LEU A 106 1.69 -1.03 -2.52
CA LEU A 106 1.29 -2.28 -1.89
C LEU A 106 2.47 -2.99 -1.22
N SER A 107 2.27 -3.54 -0.02
CA SER A 107 3.23 -4.40 0.66
C SER A 107 2.55 -5.58 1.35
N LEU A 108 3.28 -6.68 1.49
CA LEU A 108 2.89 -7.89 2.20
C LEU A 108 3.86 -8.11 3.36
N LEU A 109 3.30 -8.29 4.53
CA LEU A 109 4.04 -8.60 5.75
C LEU A 109 3.82 -10.06 6.14
N GLN A 110 4.86 -10.67 6.72
CA GLN A 110 4.77 -11.94 7.44
C GLN A 110 4.90 -11.65 8.94
N LEU A 111 3.91 -12.06 9.71
CA LEU A 111 3.95 -12.01 11.17
C LEU A 111 4.80 -13.15 11.72
N GLU A 112 5.49 -12.93 12.85
CA GLU A 112 6.17 -14.00 13.60
C GLU A 112 5.20 -15.02 14.19
N ARG A 113 3.98 -14.58 14.55
CA ARG A 113 2.88 -15.43 15.04
C ARG A 113 1.53 -14.75 14.81
N VAL A 114 0.47 -15.52 14.82
CA VAL A 114 -0.90 -14.99 14.74
C VAL A 114 -1.54 -15.06 16.13
N PRO A 115 -2.02 -13.93 16.69
CA PRO A 115 -2.73 -13.94 17.99
C PRO A 115 -4.00 -14.76 17.97
N GLN A 116 -4.34 -15.31 19.13
CA GLN A 116 -5.61 -16.01 19.31
C GLN A 116 -6.79 -15.03 19.15
N GLY A 117 -7.80 -15.44 18.37
CA GLY A 117 -8.97 -14.58 18.09
C GLY A 117 -8.83 -13.66 16.89
N ALA A 118 -7.63 -13.53 16.28
CA ALA A 118 -7.48 -12.87 15.00
C ALA A 118 -8.27 -13.61 13.90
N ARG A 119 -8.91 -12.86 13.01
CA ARG A 119 -9.71 -13.43 11.91
C ARG A 119 -9.08 -13.08 10.57
N VAL A 120 -9.07 -14.04 9.68
CA VAL A 120 -8.66 -13.84 8.29
C VAL A 120 -9.80 -13.16 7.53
N ALA A 121 -9.49 -12.10 6.79
CA ALA A 121 -10.44 -11.42 5.94
C ALA A 121 -10.74 -12.22 4.66
N VAL A 122 -11.96 -12.11 4.17
CA VAL A 122 -12.34 -12.62 2.84
C VAL A 122 -11.98 -11.57 1.80
N LEU A 123 -11.26 -11.97 0.75
CA LEU A 123 -10.90 -11.08 -0.36
C LEU A 123 -11.90 -11.25 -1.50
N ALA A 124 -12.59 -10.18 -1.86
CA ALA A 124 -13.56 -10.12 -2.95
C ALA A 124 -12.93 -10.24 -4.34
N ASP A 125 -13.75 -10.25 -5.37
CA ASP A 125 -13.37 -9.89 -6.74
C ASP A 125 -13.71 -8.42 -6.99
N SER A 126 -12.69 -7.56 -7.11
CA SER A 126 -12.91 -6.14 -7.36
C SER A 126 -13.53 -5.83 -8.74
N ASN A 127 -13.64 -6.81 -9.65
CA ASN A 127 -14.38 -6.62 -10.91
C ASN A 127 -15.89 -6.57 -10.71
N SER A 128 -16.40 -7.11 -9.61
CA SER A 128 -17.83 -7.05 -9.27
C SER A 128 -18.26 -5.74 -8.62
N VAL A 129 -17.32 -4.83 -8.35
CA VAL A 129 -17.56 -3.55 -7.68
C VAL A 129 -17.90 -2.46 -8.70
N HIS A 130 -18.97 -1.69 -8.45
CA HIS A 130 -19.46 -0.65 -9.33
C HIS A 130 -19.47 0.73 -8.66
N VAL A 131 -19.45 1.79 -9.47
CA VAL A 131 -19.71 3.16 -9.00
C VAL A 131 -21.13 3.23 -8.41
N GLY A 132 -21.24 3.77 -7.21
CA GLY A 132 -22.49 3.83 -6.43
C GLY A 132 -22.61 2.75 -5.35
N ASP A 133 -21.71 1.73 -5.33
CA ASP A 133 -21.69 0.74 -4.27
C ASP A 133 -21.31 1.37 -2.92
N GLN A 134 -22.04 1.01 -1.87
CA GLN A 134 -21.74 1.42 -0.50
C GLN A 134 -20.58 0.63 0.06
N VAL A 135 -19.70 1.31 0.79
CA VAL A 135 -18.47 0.74 1.33
C VAL A 135 -18.17 1.26 2.73
N ILE A 136 -17.38 0.51 3.48
CA ILE A 136 -16.76 0.98 4.72
C ILE A 136 -15.23 0.85 4.65
N VAL A 137 -14.53 1.80 5.25
CA VAL A 137 -13.09 1.74 5.51
C VAL A 137 -12.91 1.56 7.01
N VAL A 138 -12.04 0.63 7.41
CA VAL A 138 -11.67 0.42 8.81
C VAL A 138 -10.16 0.55 8.96
N GLY A 139 -9.72 1.36 9.92
CA GLY A 139 -8.31 1.64 10.12
C GLY A 139 -8.02 2.36 11.43
N ALA A 140 -6.86 3.00 11.51
CA ALA A 140 -6.38 3.71 12.69
C ALA A 140 -6.05 5.20 12.38
N PRO A 141 -7.03 6.01 11.98
CA PRO A 141 -6.78 7.41 11.66
C PRO A 141 -6.17 8.12 12.87
N TYR A 142 -5.05 8.83 12.64
CA TYR A 142 -4.29 9.54 13.68
C TYR A 142 -3.92 8.67 14.89
N GLY A 143 -3.76 7.34 14.70
CA GLY A 143 -3.48 6.39 15.78
C GLY A 143 -4.70 5.99 16.62
N LEU A 144 -5.91 6.45 16.27
CA LEU A 144 -7.17 6.02 16.89
C LEU A 144 -7.57 4.67 16.31
N SER A 145 -7.19 3.61 16.99
CA SER A 145 -7.36 2.23 16.53
C SER A 145 -8.82 1.89 16.26
N TYR A 146 -9.07 1.16 15.17
CA TYR A 146 -10.36 0.59 14.81
C TYR A 146 -11.48 1.61 14.60
N SER A 147 -11.17 2.73 13.95
CA SER A 147 -12.16 3.68 13.48
C SER A 147 -12.78 3.23 12.15
N MET A 148 -14.08 3.44 11.99
CA MET A 148 -14.81 3.15 10.76
C MET A 148 -15.25 4.45 10.09
N SER A 149 -15.10 4.52 8.76
CA SER A 149 -15.78 5.50 7.94
C SER A 149 -16.60 4.80 6.85
N ALA A 150 -17.76 5.35 6.50
CA ALA A 150 -18.63 4.84 5.44
C ALA A 150 -18.72 5.82 4.28
N GLY A 151 -18.95 5.30 3.09
CA GLY A 151 -19.10 6.08 1.87
C GLY A 151 -19.52 5.22 0.69
N TRP A 152 -19.24 5.72 -0.50
CA TRP A 152 -19.58 5.08 -1.77
C TRP A 152 -18.37 5.06 -2.70
N ILE A 153 -18.35 4.11 -3.62
CA ILE A 153 -17.44 4.16 -4.77
C ILE A 153 -17.90 5.28 -5.69
N SER A 154 -17.07 6.29 -5.89
CA SER A 154 -17.38 7.46 -6.73
C SER A 154 -16.78 7.39 -8.14
N ALA A 155 -15.68 6.62 -8.32
CA ALA A 155 -15.07 6.34 -9.62
C ALA A 155 -14.18 5.09 -9.58
N ARG A 156 -13.80 4.58 -10.77
CA ARG A 156 -12.77 3.56 -10.97
C ARG A 156 -11.78 4.05 -12.01
N TRP A 157 -10.49 3.95 -11.71
CA TRP A 157 -9.41 4.48 -12.52
C TRP A 157 -8.44 3.37 -12.92
N ALA A 158 -8.27 3.19 -14.23
CA ALA A 158 -7.31 2.23 -14.75
C ALA A 158 -5.86 2.61 -14.37
N PRO A 159 -4.92 1.66 -14.35
CA PRO A 159 -3.52 1.92 -14.09
C PRO A 159 -2.96 3.06 -14.97
N ASN A 160 -2.04 3.85 -14.41
CA ASN A 160 -1.36 4.97 -15.10
C ASN A 160 -2.27 6.09 -15.63
N THR A 161 -3.48 6.25 -15.12
CA THR A 161 -4.41 7.29 -15.56
C THR A 161 -4.46 8.50 -14.61
N VAL A 162 -4.86 8.31 -13.36
CA VAL A 162 -5.08 9.41 -12.41
C VAL A 162 -3.82 9.73 -11.60
N TYR A 163 -2.98 8.75 -11.31
CA TYR A 163 -1.79 8.93 -10.47
C TYR A 163 -0.55 8.28 -11.10
N ARG A 164 0.22 9.10 -11.83
CA ARG A 164 1.38 8.62 -12.62
C ARG A 164 2.56 8.11 -11.80
N LYS A 165 2.63 8.45 -10.49
CA LYS A 165 3.67 7.94 -9.58
C LYS A 165 3.42 6.46 -9.19
N MET A 166 2.19 5.97 -9.36
CA MET A 166 1.78 4.60 -9.08
C MET A 166 1.17 3.95 -10.33
N PRO A 167 1.97 3.75 -11.40
CA PRO A 167 1.48 3.35 -12.72
C PRO A 167 0.92 1.93 -12.76
N LEU A 168 1.15 1.10 -11.75
CA LEU A 168 0.62 -0.26 -11.65
C LEU A 168 -0.67 -0.36 -10.86
N ALA A 169 -1.08 0.70 -10.17
CA ALA A 169 -2.29 0.70 -9.36
C ALA A 169 -3.54 0.96 -10.20
N GLU A 170 -4.50 0.06 -10.11
CA GLU A 170 -5.89 0.37 -10.41
C GLU A 170 -6.56 0.89 -9.15
N PHE A 171 -7.27 2.02 -9.24
CA PHE A 171 -7.88 2.66 -8.09
C PHE A 171 -9.39 2.67 -8.11
N PHE A 172 -10.01 2.38 -6.98
CA PHE A 172 -11.30 2.92 -6.63
C PHE A 172 -11.13 4.31 -6.01
N GLN A 173 -11.97 5.26 -6.43
CA GLN A 173 -12.15 6.53 -5.74
C GLN A 173 -13.37 6.38 -4.82
N THR A 174 -13.26 6.88 -3.59
CA THR A 174 -14.34 6.77 -2.60
C THR A 174 -14.61 8.09 -1.89
N THR A 175 -15.88 8.28 -1.47
CA THR A 175 -16.30 9.37 -0.60
C THR A 175 -16.12 9.04 0.89
N ALA A 176 -15.79 7.78 1.25
CA ALA A 176 -15.45 7.43 2.62
C ALA A 176 -14.27 8.27 3.10
N THR A 177 -14.34 8.76 4.33
CA THR A 177 -13.29 9.61 4.92
C THR A 177 -11.98 8.84 5.05
N ILE A 178 -10.94 9.31 4.36
CA ILE A 178 -9.57 8.80 4.44
C ILE A 178 -8.68 9.88 5.04
N ASN A 179 -7.98 9.54 6.12
CA ASN A 179 -7.00 10.38 6.79
C ASN A 179 -5.72 9.60 7.07
N GLN A 180 -4.65 10.28 7.48
CA GLN A 180 -3.40 9.67 7.90
C GLN A 180 -3.65 8.59 8.96
N GLY A 181 -3.06 7.41 8.80
CA GLY A 181 -3.29 6.23 9.63
C GLY A 181 -4.28 5.22 9.04
N ASN A 182 -5.15 5.60 8.09
CA ASN A 182 -5.96 4.65 7.33
C ASN A 182 -5.16 3.95 6.22
N SER A 183 -4.00 4.47 5.84
CA SER A 183 -3.11 3.92 4.82
C SER A 183 -2.84 2.43 5.02
N GLY A 184 -3.05 1.63 3.98
CA GLY A 184 -2.94 0.16 4.01
C GLY A 184 -4.14 -0.57 4.62
N GLY A 185 -5.07 0.15 5.26
CA GLY A 185 -6.29 -0.43 5.82
C GLY A 185 -7.26 -0.91 4.73
N PRO A 186 -8.09 -1.93 5.04
CA PRO A 186 -9.04 -2.47 4.09
C PRO A 186 -10.25 -1.56 3.87
N MET A 187 -10.72 -1.53 2.63
CA MET A 187 -12.06 -1.12 2.26
C MET A 187 -12.90 -2.38 2.02
N PHE A 188 -14.05 -2.45 2.69
CA PHE A 188 -14.98 -3.57 2.61
C PHE A 188 -16.24 -3.20 1.84
N ASN A 189 -16.80 -4.18 1.13
CA ASN A 189 -18.18 -4.13 0.64
C ASN A 189 -19.17 -4.42 1.78
N MET A 190 -20.46 -4.33 1.50
CA MET A 190 -21.53 -4.57 2.49
C MET A 190 -21.67 -6.05 2.91
N ALA A 191 -21.00 -6.99 2.22
CA ALA A 191 -20.89 -8.40 2.62
C ALA A 191 -19.72 -8.64 3.62
N GLY A 192 -18.89 -7.63 3.88
CA GLY A 192 -17.70 -7.76 4.76
C GLY A 192 -16.49 -8.36 4.06
N GLU A 193 -16.43 -8.28 2.75
CA GLU A 193 -15.30 -8.74 1.95
C GLU A 193 -14.42 -7.55 1.54
N VAL A 194 -13.10 -7.74 1.56
CA VAL A 194 -12.12 -6.71 1.18
C VAL A 194 -12.14 -6.50 -0.32
N ILE A 195 -12.44 -5.28 -0.76
CA ILE A 195 -12.45 -4.88 -2.17
C ILE A 195 -11.24 -4.05 -2.57
N GLY A 196 -10.47 -3.55 -1.60
CA GLY A 196 -9.24 -2.79 -1.84
C GLY A 196 -8.54 -2.35 -0.57
N LEU A 197 -7.37 -1.74 -0.75
CA LEU A 197 -6.50 -1.23 0.31
C LEU A 197 -6.33 0.28 0.16
N VAL A 198 -6.52 1.02 1.25
CA VAL A 198 -6.38 2.48 1.28
C VAL A 198 -4.94 2.86 0.96
N SER A 199 -4.76 3.74 -0.02
CA SER A 199 -3.46 4.29 -0.39
C SER A 199 -3.34 5.74 0.08
N HIS A 200 -4.06 6.67 -0.56
CA HIS A 200 -3.93 8.09 -0.28
C HIS A 200 -5.24 8.84 -0.49
N ASN A 201 -5.24 10.12 -0.13
CA ASN A 201 -6.29 11.07 -0.50
C ASN A 201 -5.67 12.24 -1.29
N ILE A 202 -6.49 12.87 -2.13
CA ILE A 202 -6.15 14.17 -2.73
C ILE A 202 -6.84 15.23 -1.89
N THR A 203 -6.05 16.17 -1.36
CA THR A 203 -6.52 17.20 -0.45
C THR A 203 -5.73 18.49 -0.62
N LYS A 204 -6.36 19.63 -0.35
CA LYS A 204 -5.72 20.94 -0.22
C LYS A 204 -5.50 21.33 1.24
N SER A 205 -6.34 20.80 2.13
CA SER A 205 -6.35 21.13 3.57
C SER A 205 -5.49 20.20 4.43
N GLY A 206 -5.02 19.07 3.87
CA GLY A 206 -4.32 17.99 4.61
C GLY A 206 -5.27 16.95 5.23
N GLY A 207 -6.59 17.22 5.28
CA GLY A 207 -7.61 16.29 5.73
C GLY A 207 -8.42 15.68 4.56
N SER A 208 -9.45 14.88 4.86
CA SER A 208 -10.30 14.28 3.85
C SER A 208 -11.23 15.31 3.20
N GLU A 209 -11.23 15.38 1.89
CA GLU A 209 -12.14 16.20 1.07
C GLU A 209 -13.08 15.35 0.19
N GLY A 210 -13.25 14.05 0.55
CA GLY A 210 -14.09 13.12 -0.20
C GLY A 210 -13.44 12.57 -1.48
N LEU A 211 -12.13 12.73 -1.63
CA LEU A 211 -11.33 12.22 -2.73
C LEU A 211 -10.30 11.21 -2.21
N GLY A 212 -10.80 10.08 -1.70
CA GLY A 212 -9.97 8.97 -1.25
C GLY A 212 -9.68 7.99 -2.38
N PHE A 213 -8.45 7.44 -2.39
CA PHE A 213 -7.99 6.46 -3.38
C PHE A 213 -7.60 5.15 -2.71
N VAL A 214 -8.12 4.07 -3.24
CA VAL A 214 -8.00 2.71 -2.71
C VAL A 214 -7.54 1.80 -3.84
N VAL A 215 -6.41 1.12 -3.67
CA VAL A 215 -5.92 0.16 -4.67
C VAL A 215 -6.84 -1.06 -4.67
N THR A 216 -7.28 -1.48 -5.85
CA THR A 216 -8.21 -2.62 -5.97
C THR A 216 -7.59 -3.91 -5.44
N ILE A 217 -8.41 -4.78 -4.83
CA ILE A 217 -7.91 -6.02 -4.25
C ILE A 217 -7.37 -7.00 -5.31
N ASN A 218 -7.89 -6.97 -6.54
CA ASN A 218 -7.35 -7.80 -7.61
C ASN A 218 -5.93 -7.36 -8.00
N THR A 219 -5.65 -6.05 -8.02
CA THR A 219 -4.28 -5.54 -8.19
C THR A 219 -3.36 -6.04 -7.07
N ALA A 220 -3.82 -6.00 -5.81
CA ALA A 220 -3.03 -6.48 -4.68
C ALA A 220 -2.75 -7.99 -4.75
N LYS A 221 -3.76 -8.82 -5.09
CA LYS A 221 -3.59 -10.26 -5.31
C LYS A 221 -2.55 -10.53 -6.39
N GLN A 222 -2.69 -9.88 -7.55
CA GLN A 222 -1.81 -10.09 -8.69
C GLN A 222 -0.36 -9.74 -8.37
N LEU A 223 -0.11 -8.58 -7.73
CA LEU A 223 1.24 -8.08 -7.50
C LEU A 223 1.92 -8.74 -6.30
N LEU A 224 1.19 -9.00 -5.20
CA LEU A 224 1.78 -9.49 -3.97
C LEU A 224 1.73 -11.02 -3.82
N LEU A 225 0.66 -11.68 -4.28
CA LEU A 225 0.47 -13.12 -4.09
C LEU A 225 0.90 -13.94 -5.30
N GLU A 226 0.54 -13.50 -6.53
CA GLU A 226 0.83 -14.23 -7.76
C GLU A 226 2.23 -13.94 -8.29
N ARG A 227 2.60 -12.63 -8.40
CA ARG A 227 3.91 -12.19 -8.92
C ARG A 227 5.01 -12.16 -7.87
N ARG A 228 4.66 -12.04 -6.58
CA ARG A 228 5.60 -11.92 -5.44
C ARG A 228 6.61 -10.82 -5.69
N SER A 229 6.11 -9.57 -5.86
CA SER A 229 6.97 -8.41 -6.12
C SER A 229 8.09 -8.29 -5.10
N PHE A 230 9.34 -8.20 -5.59
CA PHE A 230 10.54 -8.19 -4.76
C PHE A 230 10.58 -6.96 -3.85
N TRP A 231 10.81 -7.18 -2.55
CA TRP A 231 11.12 -6.12 -1.61
C TRP A 231 12.63 -5.94 -1.48
N SER A 232 13.14 -4.74 -1.76
CA SER A 232 14.55 -4.40 -1.63
C SER A 232 14.93 -3.77 -0.29
N GLY A 233 13.98 -3.09 0.36
CA GLY A 233 14.21 -2.24 1.53
C GLY A 233 14.76 -0.86 1.19
N LEU A 234 14.74 -0.47 -0.09
CA LEU A 234 15.19 0.85 -0.56
C LEU A 234 14.06 1.85 -0.62
N ASP A 235 14.33 3.08 -0.19
CA ASP A 235 13.59 4.28 -0.60
C ASP A 235 14.54 5.25 -1.30
N GLY A 236 14.01 5.96 -2.31
CA GLY A 236 14.80 6.91 -3.08
C GLY A 236 14.02 7.49 -4.25
N GLU A 237 14.75 8.14 -5.13
CA GLU A 237 14.15 8.80 -6.28
C GLU A 237 15.00 8.72 -7.55
N ILE A 238 14.34 8.78 -8.71
CA ILE A 238 15.02 8.82 -10.00
C ILE A 238 15.61 10.21 -10.21
N LEU A 239 16.93 10.24 -10.42
CA LEU A 239 17.67 11.42 -10.91
C LEU A 239 17.67 11.40 -12.44
N SER A 240 17.45 12.56 -13.05
CA SER A 240 17.57 12.74 -14.50
C SER A 240 17.85 14.21 -14.83
N GLY A 241 18.22 14.50 -16.09
CA GLY A 241 18.44 15.84 -16.58
C GLY A 241 19.51 16.63 -15.81
N THR A 242 19.21 17.89 -15.47
CA THR A 242 20.16 18.82 -14.82
C THR A 242 20.70 18.28 -13.50
N VAL A 243 19.84 17.68 -12.65
CA VAL A 243 20.26 17.15 -11.34
C VAL A 243 21.21 15.99 -11.49
N ALA A 244 20.95 15.05 -12.41
CA ALA A 244 21.86 13.94 -12.71
C ALA A 244 23.21 14.46 -13.25
N GLY A 245 23.20 15.49 -14.09
CA GLY A 245 24.41 16.14 -14.61
C GLY A 245 25.24 16.78 -13.50
N LEU A 246 24.62 17.53 -12.58
CA LEU A 246 25.29 18.16 -11.43
C LEU A 246 25.93 17.14 -10.49
N LEU A 247 25.35 15.96 -10.37
CA LEU A 247 25.87 14.84 -9.56
C LEU A 247 26.80 13.92 -10.37
N ASN A 248 27.16 14.28 -11.60
CA ASN A 248 28.05 13.51 -12.48
C ASN A 248 27.61 12.04 -12.63
N VAL A 249 26.31 11.77 -12.78
CA VAL A 249 25.78 10.44 -13.02
C VAL A 249 26.11 10.03 -14.47
N PRO A 250 26.97 8.99 -14.70
CA PRO A 250 27.53 8.72 -16.03
C PRO A 250 26.50 8.48 -17.14
N PRO A 251 25.38 7.74 -16.90
CA PRO A 251 24.36 7.54 -17.93
C PRO A 251 23.36 8.71 -18.03
N GLY A 252 23.58 9.84 -17.27
CA GLY A 252 22.63 10.94 -17.21
C GLY A 252 21.33 10.65 -16.47
N ALA A 253 21.18 9.48 -15.87
CA ALA A 253 20.07 9.06 -15.02
C ALA A 253 20.47 7.95 -14.07
N GLY A 254 19.76 7.81 -12.95
CA GLY A 254 19.97 6.76 -11.95
C GLY A 254 18.97 6.87 -10.80
N TYR A 255 18.95 5.90 -9.90
CA TYR A 255 18.11 5.93 -8.69
C TYR A 255 18.95 6.28 -7.47
N LEU A 256 18.78 7.49 -6.94
CA LEU A 256 19.43 7.95 -5.72
C LEU A 256 18.77 7.29 -4.51
N ILE A 257 19.57 6.53 -3.75
CA ILE A 257 19.12 5.87 -2.51
C ILE A 257 19.07 6.92 -1.40
N LYS A 258 17.87 7.15 -0.87
CA LYS A 258 17.57 8.03 0.26
C LYS A 258 17.78 7.31 1.59
N SER A 259 17.17 6.12 1.72
CA SER A 259 17.25 5.28 2.91
C SER A 259 17.30 3.81 2.56
N VAL A 260 17.82 3.02 3.49
CA VAL A 260 17.94 1.56 3.42
C VAL A 260 17.42 0.98 4.72
N ALA A 261 16.39 0.14 4.65
CA ALA A 261 15.86 -0.58 5.82
C ALA A 261 16.89 -1.56 6.36
N ARG A 262 17.14 -1.57 7.66
CA ARG A 262 18.06 -2.51 8.30
C ARG A 262 17.60 -3.95 8.11
N GLY A 263 18.58 -4.85 7.86
CA GLY A 263 18.33 -6.28 7.63
C GLY A 263 17.68 -6.59 6.27
N SER A 264 17.38 -5.57 5.45
CA SER A 264 16.83 -5.76 4.10
C SER A 264 17.87 -6.39 3.14
N PRO A 265 17.45 -6.89 1.98
CA PRO A 265 18.35 -7.33 0.92
C PRO A 265 19.39 -6.28 0.51
N ALA A 266 18.99 -5.01 0.44
CA ALA A 266 19.90 -3.91 0.11
C ALA A 266 20.93 -3.64 1.21
N ASP A 267 20.50 -3.68 2.48
CA ASP A 267 21.41 -3.52 3.63
C ASP A 267 22.43 -4.67 3.69
N LYS A 268 21.99 -5.91 3.55
CA LYS A 268 22.84 -7.10 3.49
C LYS A 268 23.84 -7.07 2.34
N ALA A 269 23.49 -6.42 1.23
CA ALA A 269 24.38 -6.20 0.09
C ALA A 269 25.34 -5.01 0.29
N GLY A 270 25.23 -4.27 1.39
CA GLY A 270 26.07 -3.12 1.72
C GLY A 270 25.75 -1.86 0.90
N LEU A 271 24.52 -1.73 0.40
CA LEU A 271 24.03 -0.49 -0.21
C LEU A 271 23.83 0.59 0.87
N ARG A 272 24.01 1.84 0.51
CA ARG A 272 24.05 2.97 1.45
C ARG A 272 22.98 3.99 1.11
N GLY A 273 22.21 4.41 2.11
CA GLY A 273 21.34 5.57 2.06
C GLY A 273 22.12 6.87 2.17
N GLY A 274 21.46 7.98 1.85
CA GLY A 274 22.01 9.31 2.03
C GLY A 274 22.11 9.72 3.50
N ASP A 275 22.98 10.67 3.77
CA ASP A 275 23.25 11.18 5.13
C ASP A 275 23.16 12.70 5.24
N ARG A 276 22.87 13.39 4.14
CA ARG A 276 22.86 14.86 4.08
C ARG A 276 21.74 15.41 3.25
N LEU A 277 20.89 16.24 3.84
CA LEU A 277 19.86 16.98 3.13
C LEU A 277 20.50 18.16 2.36
N ALA A 278 20.15 18.30 1.10
CA ALA A 278 20.58 19.41 0.24
C ALA A 278 19.46 19.87 -0.67
N THR A 279 19.47 21.15 -1.04
CA THR A 279 18.56 21.70 -2.06
C THR A 279 19.34 21.93 -3.35
N ILE A 280 18.94 21.22 -4.41
CA ILE A 280 19.53 21.34 -5.75
C ILE A 280 18.42 21.65 -6.74
N ASP A 281 18.54 22.75 -7.47
CA ASP A 281 17.54 23.20 -8.46
C ASP A 281 16.11 23.26 -7.87
N GLY A 282 16.00 23.79 -6.63
CA GLY A 282 14.72 23.92 -5.89
C GLY A 282 14.13 22.62 -5.36
N ARG A 283 14.82 21.47 -5.55
CA ARG A 283 14.40 20.16 -5.03
C ARG A 283 15.22 19.80 -3.80
N GLN A 284 14.55 19.33 -2.75
CA GLN A 284 15.23 18.73 -1.60
C GLN A 284 15.62 17.28 -1.93
N LEU A 285 16.90 16.96 -1.76
CA LEU A 285 17.48 15.65 -2.01
C LEU A 285 18.27 15.21 -0.78
N VAL A 286 18.25 13.93 -0.46
CA VAL A 286 19.13 13.32 0.54
C VAL A 286 20.33 12.76 -0.19
N LEU A 287 21.48 13.44 -0.07
CA LEU A 287 22.73 13.11 -0.72
C LEU A 287 23.61 12.21 0.16
N GLY A 288 24.71 11.67 -0.43
CA GLY A 288 25.67 10.77 0.26
C GLY A 288 25.39 9.30 0.03
N GLY A 289 24.16 8.95 -0.37
CA GLY A 289 23.77 7.59 -0.72
C GLY A 289 24.32 7.14 -2.08
N ASP A 290 24.24 5.83 -2.31
CA ASP A 290 24.54 5.24 -3.60
C ASP A 290 23.54 5.67 -4.66
N ILE A 291 23.98 5.73 -5.91
CA ILE A 291 23.10 5.92 -7.06
C ILE A 291 23.09 4.61 -7.85
N VAL A 292 21.96 3.92 -7.93
CA VAL A 292 21.82 2.71 -8.73
C VAL A 292 21.73 3.11 -10.20
N LEU A 293 22.67 2.62 -11.01
CA LEU A 293 22.78 2.91 -12.43
C LEU A 293 22.08 1.84 -13.30
N SER A 294 22.23 0.57 -12.91
CA SER A 294 21.57 -0.54 -13.60
C SER A 294 21.34 -1.73 -12.64
N ILE A 295 20.37 -2.57 -12.97
CA ILE A 295 20.12 -3.86 -12.31
C ILE A 295 19.98 -4.93 -13.40
N GLU A 296 20.75 -6.03 -13.28
CA GLU A 296 20.79 -7.10 -14.32
C GLU A 296 21.05 -6.54 -15.74
N GLY A 297 21.89 -5.51 -15.84
CA GLY A 297 22.20 -4.82 -17.09
C GLY A 297 21.09 -3.87 -17.61
N ILE A 298 19.93 -3.79 -16.95
CA ILE A 298 18.84 -2.88 -17.31
C ILE A 298 19.13 -1.51 -16.67
N PRO A 299 19.33 -0.42 -17.45
CA PRO A 299 19.58 0.91 -16.91
C PRO A 299 18.41 1.45 -16.09
N VAL A 300 18.69 2.10 -14.95
CA VAL A 300 17.68 2.79 -14.15
C VAL A 300 17.57 4.23 -14.63
N SER A 301 16.64 4.52 -15.54
CA SER A 301 16.49 5.82 -16.16
C SER A 301 15.08 6.43 -16.06
N SER A 302 14.07 5.61 -15.78
CA SER A 302 12.68 6.03 -15.71
C SER A 302 11.84 5.07 -14.85
N VAL A 303 10.59 5.42 -14.60
CA VAL A 303 9.63 4.54 -13.92
C VAL A 303 9.40 3.25 -14.72
N GLU A 304 9.35 3.34 -16.05
CA GLU A 304 9.19 2.18 -16.95
C GLU A 304 10.36 1.21 -16.81
N SER A 305 11.59 1.72 -16.70
CA SER A 305 12.77 0.87 -16.50
C SER A 305 12.73 0.16 -15.13
N LEU A 306 12.23 0.82 -14.08
CA LEU A 306 12.02 0.19 -12.78
C LEU A 306 10.97 -0.93 -12.85
N ILE A 307 9.90 -0.74 -13.62
CA ILE A 307 8.88 -1.79 -13.85
C ILE A 307 9.51 -2.99 -14.56
N MET A 308 10.30 -2.77 -15.63
CA MET A 308 11.01 -3.86 -16.33
C MET A 308 11.96 -4.62 -15.38
N ILE A 309 12.71 -3.91 -14.57
CA ILE A 309 13.58 -4.51 -13.55
C ILE A 309 12.77 -5.37 -12.57
N ARG A 310 11.64 -4.88 -12.06
CA ARG A 310 10.78 -5.64 -11.13
C ARG A 310 10.22 -6.89 -11.78
N VAL A 311 9.75 -6.81 -13.04
CA VAL A 311 9.30 -7.99 -13.79
C VAL A 311 10.43 -9.01 -13.94
N ARG A 312 11.66 -8.55 -14.21
CA ARG A 312 12.84 -9.42 -14.31
C ARG A 312 13.18 -10.09 -12.97
N LEU A 313 13.19 -9.32 -11.88
CA LEU A 313 13.50 -9.83 -10.54
C LEU A 313 12.43 -10.81 -10.02
N ALA A 314 11.16 -10.59 -10.35
CA ALA A 314 10.06 -11.49 -9.99
C ALA A 314 10.17 -12.90 -10.64
N GLN A 315 11.00 -13.07 -11.67
CA GLN A 315 11.29 -14.36 -12.29
C GLN A 315 12.39 -15.15 -11.58
N LEU A 316 13.13 -14.49 -10.69
CA LEU A 316 14.19 -15.13 -9.93
C LEU A 316 13.59 -15.99 -8.81
N ARG A 317 14.28 -17.09 -8.46
CA ARG A 317 13.90 -17.90 -7.30
C ARG A 317 14.22 -17.14 -6.01
N PRO A 318 13.48 -17.37 -4.93
CA PRO A 318 13.85 -16.87 -3.60
C PRO A 318 15.31 -17.19 -3.26
N GLY A 319 16.01 -16.23 -2.66
CA GLY A 319 17.43 -16.34 -2.31
C GLY A 319 18.40 -16.18 -3.48
N SER A 320 17.93 -16.02 -4.74
CA SER A 320 18.82 -15.91 -5.92
C SER A 320 19.60 -14.59 -5.92
N PRO A 321 20.90 -14.62 -6.32
CA PRO A 321 21.69 -13.42 -6.52
C PRO A 321 21.32 -12.70 -7.82
N PHE A 322 21.42 -11.38 -7.82
CA PHE A 322 21.41 -10.53 -9.01
C PHE A 322 22.42 -9.38 -8.87
N LYS A 323 22.84 -8.83 -10.01
CA LYS A 323 23.86 -7.79 -10.06
C LYS A 323 23.24 -6.40 -10.16
N SER A 324 23.76 -5.47 -9.35
CA SER A 324 23.45 -4.05 -9.39
C SER A 324 24.72 -3.25 -9.63
N THR A 325 24.72 -2.37 -10.62
CA THR A 325 25.79 -1.40 -10.84
C THR A 325 25.40 -0.10 -10.14
N ILE A 326 26.30 0.39 -9.29
CA ILE A 326 26.07 1.62 -8.51
C ILE A 326 27.17 2.64 -8.72
N LEU A 327 26.86 3.92 -8.50
CA LEU A 327 27.83 4.99 -8.34
C LEU A 327 27.93 5.32 -6.84
N ARG A 328 29.13 5.18 -6.28
CA ARG A 328 29.45 5.51 -4.89
C ARG A 328 30.68 6.40 -4.84
N ALA A 329 30.55 7.61 -4.29
CA ALA A 329 31.65 8.58 -4.17
C ALA A 329 32.45 8.76 -5.49
N GLY A 330 31.76 8.89 -6.61
CA GLY A 330 32.33 9.09 -7.94
C GLY A 330 32.92 7.81 -8.59
N ARG A 331 32.79 6.64 -7.98
CA ARG A 331 33.28 5.36 -8.51
C ARG A 331 32.13 4.43 -8.85
N THR A 332 32.19 3.81 -10.03
CA THR A 332 31.26 2.76 -10.42
C THR A 332 31.69 1.43 -9.79
N LEU A 333 30.76 0.77 -9.12
CA LEU A 333 30.96 -0.51 -8.44
C LEU A 333 29.88 -1.50 -8.85
N GLU A 334 30.19 -2.79 -8.86
CA GLU A 334 29.22 -3.87 -8.99
C GLU A 334 28.93 -4.46 -7.60
N VAL A 335 27.67 -4.59 -7.24
CA VAL A 335 27.19 -5.14 -5.97
C VAL A 335 26.26 -6.30 -6.26
N THR A 336 26.42 -7.40 -5.53
CA THR A 336 25.50 -8.55 -5.61
C THR A 336 24.46 -8.43 -4.52
N VAL A 337 23.20 -8.45 -4.91
CA VAL A 337 22.01 -8.43 -4.02
C VAL A 337 21.31 -9.78 -4.14
N HIS A 338 20.74 -10.29 -3.03
CA HIS A 338 19.95 -11.52 -3.04
C HIS A 338 18.47 -11.21 -2.88
N THR A 339 17.61 -11.94 -3.59
CA THR A 339 16.17 -11.86 -3.36
C THR A 339 15.81 -12.38 -1.96
N VAL A 340 14.66 -11.96 -1.42
CA VAL A 340 14.14 -12.47 -0.13
C VAL A 340 13.91 -13.98 -0.24
N GLU A 341 14.21 -14.73 0.82
CA GLU A 341 13.98 -16.18 0.92
C GLU A 341 12.50 -16.55 1.03
#